data_fa1c4eaa000417bee841e17bb1d29e40
#
_entry.id   fa1c4eaa000417bee841e17bb1d29e40
#
_cell.length_a   1.000
_cell.length_b   1.000
_cell.length_c   1.000
_cell.angle_alpha   90.00
_cell.angle_beta   90.00
_cell.angle_gamma   90.00
#
_symmetry.space_group_name_H-M   'P 1'
#
loop_
_entity.id
_entity.type
_entity.pdbx_description
1 polymer ?
#
loop_
_entity_poly.entity_id
_entity_poly.type
_entity_poly.pdbx_seq_one_letter_code
_entity_poly.pdbx_strand_id
1 'polypeptide(L)'
;MKKCKVLLIAGAMDVGGIENQLMHLLRNADKDKFQIDFTSTMPGAYYRREIEELGGKFILIPHMSHRNPLPYCRALYRIMKEGQYDIVHSHELFHSGIVLAIAKLAGVPGRFVHAHNWQDGDGTGKKRSLVRTVYNAVMQKLILGCSTRQLACSTLAGRFLYGEACTKKDSYRLVFNSVDTAKFLDRYHQVESGEFCDGWCNVLQVGRVTVVKNQLFLARIAAELKRRGSKIRILCAGSGDEDYTALVEKEIADNGLQEHIKMLGVRSDIDVLMRKSSAFVLPSQYEGMPLVMIEAQASGLPCVTADTFSHEVDFEIGKVRWLSLEETAAVWADAIEAAAASGRADKADVVRVVEEKKFDSRMFAGILCDLYEEAVGE
;
A
#
# COMPACT_ATOMS: atom_id res chain seq x y z
N MET A 1 -28.93 18.83 0.54
CA MET A 1 -28.30 18.70 1.88
C MET A 1 -26.90 19.31 1.84
N LYS A 2 -26.36 19.81 2.98
CA LYS A 2 -24.98 20.27 3.05
C LYS A 2 -24.05 19.05 2.88
N LYS A 3 -23.05 19.14 1.97
CA LYS A 3 -22.08 18.06 1.80
C LYS A 3 -21.20 17.92 3.05
N CYS A 4 -20.88 16.68 3.44
CA CYS A 4 -19.85 16.39 4.42
C CYS A 4 -18.47 16.75 3.83
N LYS A 5 -17.75 17.65 4.48
CA LYS A 5 -16.44 18.11 4.04
C LYS A 5 -15.32 17.32 4.71
N VAL A 6 -14.57 16.58 3.93
CA VAL A 6 -13.46 15.72 4.39
C VAL A 6 -12.14 16.31 3.92
N LEU A 7 -11.20 16.49 4.82
CA LEU A 7 -9.81 16.86 4.50
C LEU A 7 -8.90 15.66 4.75
N LEU A 8 -8.33 15.14 3.67
CA LEU A 8 -7.34 14.07 3.72
C LEU A 8 -5.93 14.66 3.85
N ILE A 9 -5.21 14.22 4.87
CA ILE A 9 -3.84 14.66 5.14
C ILE A 9 -2.88 13.55 4.73
N ALA A 10 -2.15 13.79 3.63
CA ALA A 10 -1.07 12.93 3.13
C ALA A 10 0.18 13.77 2.86
N GLY A 11 1.36 13.17 3.03
CA GLY A 11 2.63 13.87 2.82
C GLY A 11 2.90 14.22 1.35
N ALA A 12 2.58 13.28 0.46
CA ALA A 12 2.66 13.44 -0.98
C ALA A 12 1.41 12.82 -1.61
N MET A 13 1.01 13.29 -2.79
CA MET A 13 -0.04 12.65 -3.60
C MET A 13 0.59 12.17 -4.91
N ASP A 14 1.65 11.36 -4.76
CA ASP A 14 2.41 10.75 -5.87
C ASP A 14 2.04 9.27 -6.03
N VAL A 15 2.74 8.53 -6.89
CA VAL A 15 2.46 7.10 -7.11
C VAL A 15 2.90 6.28 -5.89
N GLY A 16 1.93 5.78 -5.12
CA GLY A 16 2.18 5.00 -3.91
C GLY A 16 0.94 4.24 -3.43
N GLY A 17 1.14 3.30 -2.50
CA GLY A 17 0.05 2.46 -1.98
C GLY A 17 -1.01 3.26 -1.20
N ILE A 18 -0.57 4.19 -0.34
CA ILE A 18 -1.48 5.02 0.46
C ILE A 18 -2.25 5.96 -0.45
N GLU A 19 -1.55 6.66 -1.34
CA GLU A 19 -2.12 7.60 -2.28
C GLU A 19 -3.17 6.93 -3.18
N ASN A 20 -2.89 5.70 -3.61
CA ASN A 20 -3.84 4.91 -4.39
C ASN A 20 -5.13 4.61 -3.59
N GLN A 21 -5.02 4.29 -2.28
CA GLN A 21 -6.19 4.12 -1.40
C GLN A 21 -7.02 5.40 -1.28
N LEU A 22 -6.36 6.55 -1.15
CA LEU A 22 -7.04 7.84 -1.09
C LEU A 22 -7.75 8.17 -2.39
N MET A 23 -7.16 7.82 -3.53
CA MET A 23 -7.80 7.95 -4.83
C MET A 23 -8.97 6.98 -5.02
N HIS A 24 -8.90 5.76 -4.47
CA HIS A 24 -10.05 4.84 -4.46
C HIS A 24 -11.24 5.47 -3.71
N LEU A 25 -11.01 6.12 -2.58
CA LEU A 25 -12.06 6.85 -1.87
C LEU A 25 -12.64 7.97 -2.75
N LEU A 26 -11.80 8.85 -3.33
CA LEU A 26 -12.26 9.98 -4.14
C LEU A 26 -13.02 9.54 -5.39
N ARG A 27 -12.58 8.49 -6.07
CA ARG A 27 -13.21 7.95 -7.29
C ARG A 27 -14.59 7.37 -7.02
N ASN A 28 -14.79 6.76 -5.86
CA ASN A 28 -15.98 5.97 -5.54
C ASN A 28 -16.93 6.64 -4.53
N ALA A 29 -16.55 7.73 -3.86
CA ALA A 29 -17.41 8.46 -2.95
C ALA A 29 -18.55 9.18 -3.70
N ASP A 30 -19.73 9.22 -3.09
CA ASP A 30 -20.87 9.97 -3.60
C ASP A 30 -20.57 11.48 -3.53
N LYS A 31 -20.39 12.08 -4.70
CA LYS A 31 -20.03 13.50 -4.84
C LYS A 31 -21.16 14.46 -4.47
N ASP A 32 -22.40 14.00 -4.37
CA ASP A 32 -23.52 14.82 -3.89
C ASP A 32 -23.54 14.90 -2.38
N LYS A 33 -23.00 13.88 -1.69
CA LYS A 33 -22.91 13.81 -0.24
C LYS A 33 -21.56 14.31 0.31
N PHE A 34 -20.45 14.09 -0.40
CA PHE A 34 -19.10 14.36 0.09
C PHE A 34 -18.36 15.39 -0.75
N GLN A 35 -17.61 16.27 -0.06
CA GLN A 35 -16.54 17.09 -0.63
C GLN A 35 -15.23 16.62 -0.03
N ILE A 36 -14.36 16.03 -0.85
CA ILE A 36 -13.08 15.45 -0.39
C ILE A 36 -11.94 16.29 -0.93
N ASP A 37 -11.20 16.92 -0.03
CA ASP A 37 -10.05 17.78 -0.34
C ASP A 37 -8.77 17.13 0.19
N PHE A 38 -7.64 17.45 -0.42
CA PHE A 38 -6.33 16.85 -0.12
C PHE A 38 -5.30 17.91 0.23
N THR A 39 -4.43 17.59 1.19
CA THR A 39 -3.18 18.35 1.37
C THR A 39 -2.01 17.59 0.78
N SER A 40 -1.02 18.33 0.29
CA SER A 40 0.27 17.76 -0.13
C SER A 40 1.39 18.76 0.15
N THR A 41 2.58 18.23 0.43
CA THR A 41 3.81 19.03 0.52
C THR A 41 4.55 19.12 -0.82
N MET A 42 4.09 18.41 -1.85
CA MET A 42 4.72 18.33 -3.18
C MET A 42 3.87 19.03 -4.25
N PRO A 43 4.38 20.11 -4.88
CA PRO A 43 3.59 20.85 -5.88
C PRO A 43 3.34 20.09 -7.18
N GLY A 44 4.24 19.19 -7.57
CA GLY A 44 4.17 18.38 -8.80
C GLY A 44 3.59 16.99 -8.59
N ALA A 45 2.73 16.79 -7.60
CA ALA A 45 2.17 15.48 -7.28
C ALA A 45 1.39 14.86 -8.45
N TYR A 46 1.62 13.56 -8.68
CA TYR A 46 1.05 12.79 -9.79
C TYR A 46 -0.49 12.89 -9.86
N TYR A 47 -1.17 12.77 -8.71
CA TYR A 47 -2.64 12.75 -8.66
C TYR A 47 -3.30 14.12 -8.63
N ARG A 48 -2.53 15.22 -8.64
CA ARG A 48 -3.10 16.59 -8.54
C ARG A 48 -4.19 16.86 -9.56
N ARG A 49 -3.89 16.59 -10.84
CA ARG A 49 -4.85 16.84 -11.93
C ARG A 49 -6.14 16.04 -11.76
N GLU A 50 -6.02 14.76 -11.45
CA GLU A 50 -7.17 13.88 -11.28
C GLU A 50 -8.03 14.30 -10.07
N ILE A 51 -7.39 14.71 -8.94
CA ILE A 51 -8.11 15.22 -7.77
C ILE A 51 -8.96 16.43 -8.17
N GLU A 52 -8.38 17.39 -8.90
CA GLU A 52 -9.08 18.60 -9.35
C GLU A 52 -10.21 18.28 -10.36
N GLU A 53 -9.98 17.38 -11.31
CA GLU A 53 -10.98 16.89 -12.28
C GLU A 53 -12.15 16.17 -11.61
N LEU A 54 -11.91 15.46 -10.49
CA LEU A 54 -12.94 14.78 -9.70
C LEU A 54 -13.66 15.72 -8.70
N GLY A 55 -13.32 17.03 -8.68
CA GLY A 55 -13.96 18.04 -7.87
C GLY A 55 -13.38 18.22 -6.47
N GLY A 56 -12.27 17.53 -6.14
CA GLY A 56 -11.52 17.75 -4.92
C GLY A 56 -10.58 18.96 -5.04
N LYS A 57 -10.20 19.58 -3.91
CA LYS A 57 -9.18 20.61 -3.88
C LYS A 57 -7.83 19.97 -3.56
N PHE A 58 -6.80 20.36 -4.31
CA PHE A 58 -5.42 20.04 -4.00
C PHE A 58 -4.77 21.25 -3.31
N ILE A 59 -4.47 21.12 -2.01
CA ILE A 59 -4.01 22.21 -1.15
C ILE A 59 -2.55 21.99 -0.79
N LEU A 60 -1.67 22.86 -1.30
CA LEU A 60 -0.26 22.84 -0.95
C LEU A 60 -0.04 23.40 0.45
N ILE A 61 0.72 22.65 1.24
CA ILE A 61 1.17 23.04 2.59
C ILE A 61 2.69 23.01 2.67
N PRO A 62 3.29 23.83 3.55
CA PRO A 62 4.73 23.77 3.80
C PRO A 62 5.13 22.37 4.29
N HIS A 63 6.31 21.91 3.90
CA HIS A 63 6.88 20.68 4.45
C HIS A 63 7.12 20.83 5.97
N MET A 64 6.79 19.80 6.73
CA MET A 64 7.02 19.80 8.17
C MET A 64 8.52 19.71 8.47
N SER A 65 9.11 20.81 8.95
CA SER A 65 10.50 20.85 9.37
C SER A 65 10.64 20.59 10.87
N HIS A 66 11.53 19.68 11.24
CA HIS A 66 11.85 19.44 12.66
C HIS A 66 12.49 20.66 13.35
N ARG A 67 13.14 21.56 12.59
CA ARG A 67 13.73 22.79 13.12
C ARG A 67 12.72 23.90 13.32
N ASN A 68 11.71 23.98 12.46
CA ASN A 68 10.64 24.99 12.55
C ASN A 68 9.31 24.41 12.05
N PRO A 69 8.50 23.79 12.93
CA PRO A 69 7.20 23.22 12.55
C PRO A 69 6.08 24.27 12.43
N LEU A 70 6.31 25.52 12.88
CA LEU A 70 5.27 26.55 12.96
C LEU A 70 4.58 26.88 11.62
N PRO A 71 5.30 27.01 10.47
CA PRO A 71 4.63 27.28 9.19
C PRO A 71 3.64 26.16 8.81
N TYR A 72 4.03 24.89 8.99
CA TYR A 72 3.17 23.74 8.75
C TYR A 72 1.94 23.77 9.65
N CYS A 73 2.13 23.94 10.97
CA CYS A 73 1.04 23.95 11.94
C CYS A 73 0.05 25.10 11.68
N ARG A 74 0.56 26.32 11.38
CA ARG A 74 -0.27 27.49 11.06
C ARG A 74 -1.07 27.28 9.77
N ALA A 75 -0.44 26.72 8.74
CA ALA A 75 -1.13 26.42 7.48
C ALA A 75 -2.28 25.43 7.70
N LEU A 76 -2.02 24.31 8.37
CA LEU A 76 -3.06 23.33 8.69
C LEU A 76 -4.19 23.92 9.52
N TYR A 77 -3.87 24.66 10.59
CA TYR A 77 -4.90 25.29 11.42
C TYR A 77 -5.80 26.22 10.62
N ARG A 78 -5.18 27.08 9.77
CA ARG A 78 -5.92 28.02 8.91
C ARG A 78 -6.82 27.29 7.93
N ILE A 79 -6.28 26.27 7.22
CA ILE A 79 -7.04 25.46 6.25
C ILE A 79 -8.25 24.81 6.92
N MET A 80 -8.05 24.18 8.08
CA MET A 80 -9.12 23.51 8.81
C MET A 80 -10.18 24.49 9.31
N LYS A 81 -9.74 25.65 9.82
CA LYS A 81 -10.63 26.68 10.38
C LYS A 81 -11.45 27.40 9.30
N GLU A 82 -10.79 27.84 8.22
CA GLU A 82 -11.44 28.54 7.10
C GLU A 82 -12.26 27.58 6.22
N GLY A 83 -11.77 26.35 6.02
CA GLY A 83 -12.46 25.32 5.23
C GLY A 83 -13.73 24.78 5.88
N GLN A 84 -13.85 24.91 7.22
CA GLN A 84 -14.96 24.36 8.01
C GLN A 84 -15.20 22.87 7.67
N TYR A 85 -14.14 22.07 7.77
CA TYR A 85 -14.20 20.65 7.53
C TYR A 85 -14.96 19.94 8.66
N ASP A 86 -15.80 19.01 8.27
CA ASP A 86 -16.52 18.13 9.19
C ASP A 86 -15.62 16.98 9.65
N ILE A 87 -14.73 16.52 8.75
CA ILE A 87 -13.78 15.42 9.00
C ILE A 87 -12.36 15.85 8.61
N VAL A 88 -11.38 15.51 9.44
CA VAL A 88 -9.96 15.44 9.10
C VAL A 88 -9.50 13.99 9.23
N HIS A 89 -8.95 13.42 8.15
CA HIS A 89 -8.46 12.05 8.12
C HIS A 89 -6.97 12.03 7.78
N SER A 90 -6.13 11.64 8.75
CA SER A 90 -4.67 11.67 8.65
C SER A 90 -4.08 10.31 8.36
N HIS A 91 -3.13 10.27 7.41
CA HIS A 91 -2.41 9.07 6.95
C HIS A 91 -0.89 9.16 7.21
N GLU A 92 -0.45 10.04 8.10
CA GLU A 92 0.95 10.38 8.32
C GLU A 92 1.60 9.63 9.50
N LEU A 93 1.18 8.40 9.79
CA LEU A 93 1.73 7.57 10.85
C LEU A 93 1.82 8.37 12.18
N PHE A 94 2.97 8.41 12.85
CA PHE A 94 3.14 9.15 14.11
C PHE A 94 2.95 10.67 13.97
N HIS A 95 3.24 11.27 12.82
CA HIS A 95 2.98 12.70 12.58
C HIS A 95 1.50 13.07 12.70
N SER A 96 0.60 12.10 12.51
CA SER A 96 -0.84 12.26 12.73
C SER A 96 -1.17 12.83 14.13
N GLY A 97 -0.30 12.65 15.13
CA GLY A 97 -0.49 13.23 16.46
C GLY A 97 -0.57 14.75 16.44
N ILE A 98 0.32 15.42 15.69
CA ILE A 98 0.30 16.88 15.51
C ILE A 98 -0.91 17.31 14.70
N VAL A 99 -1.20 16.61 13.60
CA VAL A 99 -2.36 16.90 12.72
C VAL A 99 -3.65 16.88 13.51
N LEU A 100 -3.89 15.81 14.30
CA LEU A 100 -5.11 15.64 15.08
C LEU A 100 -5.23 16.63 16.25
N ALA A 101 -4.11 17.00 16.87
CA ALA A 101 -4.09 18.05 17.88
C ALA A 101 -4.51 19.40 17.28
N ILE A 102 -4.00 19.74 16.08
CA ILE A 102 -4.40 20.97 15.35
C ILE A 102 -5.88 20.88 14.94
N ALA A 103 -6.36 19.75 14.44
CA ALA A 103 -7.75 19.54 14.07
C ALA A 103 -8.70 19.75 15.28
N LYS A 104 -8.30 19.23 16.46
CA LYS A 104 -9.03 19.45 17.71
C LYS A 104 -9.08 20.91 18.10
N LEU A 105 -7.95 21.64 18.00
CA LEU A 105 -7.89 23.07 18.27
C LEU A 105 -8.68 23.92 17.26
N ALA A 106 -8.72 23.49 15.99
CA ALA A 106 -9.55 24.14 14.96
C ALA A 106 -11.06 23.88 15.11
N GLY A 107 -11.43 22.93 15.98
CA GLY A 107 -12.82 22.58 16.25
C GLY A 107 -13.42 21.59 15.26
N VAL A 108 -12.59 20.81 14.54
CA VAL A 108 -13.06 19.76 13.61
C VAL A 108 -13.68 18.62 14.42
N PRO A 109 -14.96 18.26 14.18
CA PRO A 109 -15.65 17.24 14.99
C PRO A 109 -15.09 15.83 14.73
N GLY A 110 -14.99 15.40 13.49
CA GLY A 110 -14.48 14.10 13.09
C GLY A 110 -12.97 14.10 12.87
N ARG A 111 -12.22 13.37 13.69
CA ARG A 111 -10.75 13.33 13.66
C ARG A 111 -10.28 11.90 13.52
N PHE A 112 -10.04 11.50 12.29
CA PHE A 112 -9.69 10.13 11.89
C PHE A 112 -8.18 10.01 11.69
N VAL A 113 -7.65 8.84 12.03
CA VAL A 113 -6.26 8.47 11.75
C VAL A 113 -6.24 7.06 11.20
N HIS A 114 -5.42 6.81 10.17
CA HIS A 114 -5.30 5.51 9.50
C HIS A 114 -3.86 5.01 9.53
N ALA A 115 -3.65 3.85 10.12
CA ALA A 115 -2.36 3.17 10.17
C ALA A 115 -2.18 2.30 8.92
N HIS A 116 -1.11 2.56 8.14
CA HIS A 116 -0.80 1.83 6.91
C HIS A 116 0.46 0.97 7.00
N ASN A 117 1.28 1.16 8.03
CA ASN A 117 2.52 0.43 8.25
C ASN A 117 2.66 -0.01 9.71
N TRP A 118 3.36 -1.13 9.92
CA TRP A 118 3.69 -1.64 11.24
C TRP A 118 5.17 -1.41 11.62
N GLN A 119 5.93 -0.77 10.76
CA GLN A 119 7.33 -0.43 11.00
C GLN A 119 7.59 1.05 10.66
N ASP A 120 8.44 1.67 11.46
CA ASP A 120 8.88 3.04 11.31
C ASP A 120 10.37 3.04 10.95
N GLY A 121 10.69 3.29 9.67
CA GLY A 121 12.08 3.34 9.20
C GLY A 121 12.23 2.92 7.74
N ASP A 122 13.49 2.96 7.28
CA ASP A 122 13.91 2.70 5.91
C ASP A 122 14.28 1.22 5.63
N GLY A 123 13.98 0.32 6.56
CA GLY A 123 14.34 -1.09 6.44
C GLY A 123 15.80 -1.41 6.73
N THR A 124 16.62 -0.42 7.12
CA THR A 124 18.07 -0.62 7.33
C THR A 124 18.43 -1.35 8.63
N GLY A 125 17.42 -1.72 9.44
CA GLY A 125 17.64 -2.42 10.73
C GLY A 125 18.35 -1.59 11.81
N LYS A 126 18.61 -0.31 11.57
CA LYS A 126 19.26 0.58 12.55
C LYS A 126 18.39 0.73 13.79
N LYS A 127 19.00 0.55 14.97
CA LYS A 127 18.33 0.79 16.25
C LYS A 127 17.77 2.22 16.30
N ARG A 128 16.50 2.35 16.72
CA ARG A 128 15.86 3.66 16.90
C ARG A 128 16.64 4.49 17.92
N SER A 129 16.86 5.77 17.61
CA SER A 129 17.43 6.68 18.59
C SER A 129 16.44 6.90 19.73
N LEU A 130 16.95 7.17 20.95
CA LEU A 130 16.11 7.50 22.11
C LEU A 130 15.16 8.67 21.81
N VAL A 131 15.65 9.68 21.09
CA VAL A 131 14.84 10.83 20.66
C VAL A 131 13.64 10.40 19.83
N ARG A 132 13.83 9.50 18.87
CA ARG A 132 12.74 8.96 18.04
C ARG A 132 11.73 8.16 18.86
N THR A 133 12.22 7.38 19.82
CA THR A 133 11.37 6.60 20.72
C THR A 133 10.47 7.49 21.55
N VAL A 134 11.05 8.55 22.15
CA VAL A 134 10.30 9.53 22.95
C VAL A 134 9.30 10.29 22.06
N TYR A 135 9.74 10.74 20.89
CA TYR A 135 8.87 11.40 19.92
C TYR A 135 7.66 10.53 19.57
N ASN A 136 7.88 9.28 19.19
CA ASN A 136 6.80 8.36 18.83
C ASN A 136 5.82 8.13 20.00
N ALA A 137 6.33 8.00 21.24
CA ALA A 137 5.49 7.84 22.43
C ALA A 137 4.61 9.08 22.69
N VAL A 138 5.15 10.29 22.52
CA VAL A 138 4.39 11.55 22.64
C VAL A 138 3.34 11.64 21.54
N MET A 139 3.71 11.36 20.30
CA MET A 139 2.78 11.38 19.16
C MET A 139 1.66 10.36 19.32
N GLN A 140 1.96 9.14 19.79
CA GLN A 140 0.94 8.13 20.06
C GLN A 140 -0.06 8.60 21.13
N LYS A 141 0.40 9.26 22.20
CA LYS A 141 -0.50 9.85 23.21
C LYS A 141 -1.39 10.94 22.60
N LEU A 142 -0.85 11.79 21.74
CA LEU A 142 -1.63 12.81 21.02
C LEU A 142 -2.66 12.19 20.09
N ILE A 143 -2.28 11.16 19.32
CA ILE A 143 -3.21 10.40 18.48
C ILE A 143 -4.38 9.91 19.33
N LEU A 144 -4.10 9.15 20.42
CA LEU A 144 -5.13 8.56 21.25
C LEU A 144 -6.01 9.58 21.99
N GLY A 145 -5.45 10.76 22.32
CA GLY A 145 -6.17 11.84 23.04
C GLY A 145 -6.92 12.81 22.14
N CYS A 146 -6.63 12.81 20.84
CA CYS A 146 -7.23 13.76 19.89
C CYS A 146 -8.07 13.12 18.79
N SER A 147 -7.84 11.85 18.44
CA SER A 147 -8.66 11.15 17.43
C SER A 147 -10.04 10.76 17.98
N THR A 148 -11.04 10.75 17.10
CA THR A 148 -12.39 10.22 17.37
C THR A 148 -12.54 8.80 16.82
N ARG A 149 -11.82 8.46 15.74
CA ARG A 149 -11.78 7.13 15.14
C ARG A 149 -10.33 6.74 14.79
N GLN A 150 -9.95 5.51 15.06
CA GLN A 150 -8.66 4.92 14.71
C GLN A 150 -8.88 3.79 13.72
N LEU A 151 -8.30 3.92 12.53
CA LEU A 151 -8.39 2.95 11.46
C LEU A 151 -7.03 2.30 11.21
N ALA A 152 -7.03 1.05 10.75
CA ALA A 152 -5.80 0.38 10.36
C ALA A 152 -6.04 -0.57 9.19
N CYS A 153 -5.07 -0.63 8.27
CA CYS A 153 -5.12 -1.56 7.14
C CYS A 153 -4.81 -3.01 7.52
N SER A 154 -4.24 -3.25 8.71
CA SER A 154 -3.98 -4.58 9.26
C SER A 154 -3.93 -4.51 10.79
N THR A 155 -4.12 -5.66 11.45
CA THR A 155 -3.98 -5.76 12.90
C THR A 155 -2.59 -5.34 13.36
N LEU A 156 -1.54 -5.72 12.62
CA LEU A 156 -0.15 -5.34 12.93
C LEU A 156 0.04 -3.82 12.86
N ALA A 157 -0.48 -3.15 11.84
CA ALA A 157 -0.40 -1.70 11.69
C ALA A 157 -1.14 -0.97 12.83
N GLY A 158 -2.31 -1.46 13.22
CA GLY A 158 -3.08 -0.92 14.32
C GLY A 158 -2.37 -1.05 15.67
N ARG A 159 -1.85 -2.24 15.98
CA ARG A 159 -1.06 -2.49 17.21
C ARG A 159 0.18 -1.60 17.26
N PHE A 160 0.85 -1.44 16.15
CA PHE A 160 2.06 -0.62 16.05
C PHE A 160 1.80 0.86 16.35
N LEU A 161 0.79 1.45 15.71
CA LEU A 161 0.53 2.89 15.85
C LEU A 161 -0.24 3.23 17.12
N TYR A 162 -1.19 2.39 17.54
CA TYR A 162 -2.12 2.71 18.65
C TYR A 162 -1.87 1.93 19.91
N GLY A 163 -1.12 0.82 19.85
CA GLY A 163 -0.96 -0.13 20.95
C GLY A 163 -2.14 -1.12 21.08
N GLU A 164 -1.90 -2.26 21.68
CA GLU A 164 -2.84 -3.37 21.81
C GLU A 164 -4.17 -2.96 22.50
N ALA A 165 -4.11 -2.10 23.51
CA ALA A 165 -5.31 -1.67 24.25
C ALA A 165 -6.28 -0.84 23.39
N CYS A 166 -5.78 -0.13 22.39
CA CYS A 166 -6.63 0.67 21.51
C CYS A 166 -7.41 -0.20 20.51
N THR A 167 -6.80 -1.30 20.04
CA THR A 167 -7.45 -2.18 19.06
C THR A 167 -8.70 -2.90 19.59
N LYS A 168 -8.96 -2.79 20.89
CA LYS A 168 -10.15 -3.36 21.56
C LYS A 168 -11.26 -2.33 21.83
N LYS A 169 -11.09 -1.08 21.40
CA LYS A 169 -12.05 0.01 21.62
C LYS A 169 -13.08 0.08 20.49
N ASP A 170 -14.28 0.57 20.80
CA ASP A 170 -15.33 0.80 19.79
C ASP A 170 -14.97 1.86 18.77
N SER A 171 -14.04 2.76 19.09
CA SER A 171 -13.50 3.75 18.16
C SER A 171 -12.51 3.19 17.13
N TYR A 172 -12.02 1.95 17.32
CA TYR A 172 -11.10 1.28 16.40
C TYR A 172 -11.84 0.46 15.35
N ARG A 173 -11.38 0.52 14.11
CA ARG A 173 -11.86 -0.34 13.00
C ARG A 173 -10.70 -0.81 12.15
N LEU A 174 -10.74 -2.08 11.75
CA LEU A 174 -9.95 -2.58 10.62
C LEU A 174 -10.65 -2.18 9.32
N VAL A 175 -9.89 -1.51 8.45
CA VAL A 175 -10.32 -1.14 7.10
C VAL A 175 -9.19 -1.54 6.17
N PHE A 176 -9.31 -2.72 5.61
CA PHE A 176 -8.28 -3.29 4.75
C PHE A 176 -8.02 -2.43 3.51
N ASN A 177 -6.78 -2.48 3.03
CA ASN A 177 -6.46 -1.89 1.73
C ASN A 177 -7.26 -2.59 0.63
N SER A 178 -7.55 -1.87 -0.43
CA SER A 178 -8.41 -2.32 -1.52
C SER A 178 -7.74 -2.10 -2.88
N VAL A 179 -8.25 -2.78 -3.88
CA VAL A 179 -7.83 -2.64 -5.27
C VAL A 179 -9.06 -2.48 -6.17
N ASP A 180 -8.89 -1.95 -7.37
CA ASP A 180 -9.90 -2.00 -8.41
C ASP A 180 -9.98 -3.43 -8.95
N THR A 181 -10.79 -4.26 -8.30
CA THR A 181 -10.87 -5.69 -8.60
C THR A 181 -11.44 -5.97 -9.99
N ALA A 182 -12.29 -5.11 -10.53
CA ALA A 182 -12.80 -5.25 -11.90
C ALA A 182 -11.67 -5.31 -12.92
N LYS A 183 -10.63 -4.50 -12.74
CA LYS A 183 -9.43 -4.47 -13.59
C LYS A 183 -8.75 -5.85 -13.71
N PHE A 184 -8.79 -6.66 -12.65
CA PHE A 184 -8.16 -7.98 -12.60
C PHE A 184 -9.13 -9.12 -12.91
N LEU A 185 -10.41 -8.98 -12.57
CA LEU A 185 -11.44 -10.00 -12.73
C LEU A 185 -12.07 -10.05 -14.13
N ASP A 186 -12.21 -8.92 -14.82
CA ASP A 186 -12.95 -8.86 -16.10
C ASP A 186 -12.32 -9.70 -17.21
N ARG A 187 -10.99 -9.83 -17.21
CA ARG A 187 -10.23 -10.58 -18.21
C ARG A 187 -9.49 -11.78 -17.61
N TYR A 188 -10.05 -12.38 -16.59
CA TYR A 188 -9.41 -13.41 -15.76
C TYR A 188 -8.82 -14.58 -16.54
N HIS A 189 -9.53 -15.09 -17.55
CA HIS A 189 -9.10 -16.21 -18.39
C HIS A 189 -8.58 -15.81 -19.77
N GLN A 190 -8.41 -14.53 -20.02
CA GLN A 190 -7.95 -14.06 -21.33
C GLN A 190 -6.49 -14.41 -21.54
N VAL A 191 -6.19 -15.13 -22.62
CA VAL A 191 -4.82 -15.37 -23.04
C VAL A 191 -4.29 -14.13 -23.77
N GLU A 192 -3.24 -13.57 -23.23
CA GLU A 192 -2.57 -12.42 -23.82
C GLU A 192 -1.52 -12.88 -24.83
N SER A 193 -1.31 -12.08 -25.88
CA SER A 193 -0.22 -12.26 -26.85
C SER A 193 0.80 -11.11 -26.76
N GLY A 194 1.90 -11.21 -27.51
CA GLY A 194 2.92 -10.16 -27.60
C GLY A 194 4.06 -10.32 -26.60
N GLU A 195 4.51 -9.23 -25.99
CA GLU A 195 5.67 -9.21 -25.10
C GLU A 195 5.56 -10.29 -23.99
N PHE A 196 6.66 -10.99 -23.71
CA PHE A 196 6.74 -12.10 -22.71
C PHE A 196 5.88 -13.33 -23.01
N CYS A 197 5.48 -13.55 -24.27
CA CYS A 197 4.80 -14.77 -24.73
C CYS A 197 5.74 -15.61 -25.62
N ASP A 198 6.97 -15.81 -25.19
CA ASP A 198 8.11 -16.38 -25.91
C ASP A 198 8.50 -17.79 -25.47
N GLY A 199 7.59 -18.47 -24.76
CA GLY A 199 7.82 -19.84 -24.25
C GLY A 199 8.53 -19.90 -22.90
N TRP A 200 8.85 -18.76 -22.28
CA TRP A 200 9.27 -18.68 -20.89
C TRP A 200 8.07 -18.63 -19.94
N CYS A 201 8.19 -19.26 -18.80
CA CYS A 201 7.23 -19.16 -17.71
C CYS A 201 7.57 -17.89 -16.92
N ASN A 202 6.68 -16.89 -16.93
CA ASN A 202 6.90 -15.63 -16.26
C ASN A 202 6.39 -15.69 -14.82
N VAL A 203 7.20 -15.15 -13.90
CA VAL A 203 6.85 -14.91 -12.49
C VAL A 203 7.00 -13.42 -12.24
N LEU A 204 5.94 -12.77 -11.76
CA LEU A 204 5.91 -11.31 -11.62
C LEU A 204 6.25 -10.87 -10.20
N GLN A 205 7.04 -9.82 -10.09
CA GLN A 205 7.21 -8.99 -8.89
C GLN A 205 6.83 -7.55 -9.25
N VAL A 206 6.05 -6.90 -8.39
CA VAL A 206 5.66 -5.49 -8.58
C VAL A 206 5.99 -4.70 -7.33
N GLY A 207 6.63 -3.56 -7.49
CA GLY A 207 6.91 -2.64 -6.40
C GLY A 207 8.14 -1.79 -6.64
N ARG A 208 8.35 -0.79 -5.76
CA ARG A 208 9.53 0.08 -5.85
C ARG A 208 10.82 -0.74 -5.77
N VAL A 209 11.83 -0.36 -6.54
CA VAL A 209 13.16 -0.98 -6.46
C VAL A 209 13.88 -0.41 -5.24
N THR A 210 13.85 -1.16 -4.15
CA THR A 210 14.39 -0.75 -2.84
C THR A 210 14.85 -1.96 -2.03
N VAL A 211 15.70 -1.74 -1.06
CA VAL A 211 16.15 -2.78 -0.11
C VAL A 211 14.95 -3.52 0.51
N VAL A 212 13.88 -2.81 0.81
CA VAL A 212 12.66 -3.38 1.42
C VAL A 212 12.00 -4.43 0.52
N LYS A 213 11.95 -4.19 -0.80
CA LYS A 213 11.35 -5.10 -1.78
C LYS A 213 12.29 -6.22 -2.22
N ASN A 214 13.58 -6.13 -1.85
CA ASN A 214 14.56 -7.20 -1.86
C ASN A 214 14.84 -7.82 -3.24
N GLN A 215 14.96 -6.98 -4.29
CA GLN A 215 15.26 -7.46 -5.65
C GLN A 215 16.61 -8.15 -5.78
N LEU A 216 17.60 -7.82 -4.93
CA LEU A 216 18.87 -8.56 -4.89
C LEU A 216 18.66 -10.03 -4.52
N PHE A 217 17.71 -10.33 -3.64
CA PHE A 217 17.39 -11.73 -3.33
C PHE A 217 16.70 -12.42 -4.51
N LEU A 218 15.87 -11.71 -5.28
CA LEU A 218 15.30 -12.24 -6.53
C LEU A 218 16.39 -12.57 -7.56
N ALA A 219 17.45 -11.77 -7.65
CA ALA A 219 18.59 -12.10 -8.52
C ALA A 219 19.28 -13.41 -8.09
N ARG A 220 19.40 -13.66 -6.79
CA ARG A 220 19.94 -14.94 -6.27
C ARG A 220 19.01 -16.13 -6.58
N ILE A 221 17.70 -15.94 -6.48
CA ILE A 221 16.70 -16.95 -6.89
C ILE A 221 16.81 -17.20 -8.40
N ALA A 222 16.96 -16.17 -9.22
CA ALA A 222 17.13 -16.28 -10.66
C ALA A 222 18.44 -17.04 -11.03
N ALA A 223 19.52 -16.83 -10.27
CA ALA A 223 20.76 -17.59 -10.42
C ALA A 223 20.55 -19.09 -10.15
N GLU A 224 19.78 -19.43 -9.13
CA GLU A 224 19.43 -20.82 -8.82
C GLU A 224 18.55 -21.45 -9.91
N LEU A 225 17.53 -20.74 -10.41
CA LEU A 225 16.70 -21.18 -11.54
C LEU A 225 17.56 -21.42 -12.80
N LYS A 226 18.50 -20.53 -13.10
CA LYS A 226 19.48 -20.71 -14.19
C LYS A 226 20.32 -21.96 -14.00
N ARG A 227 20.87 -22.18 -12.79
CA ARG A 227 21.68 -23.36 -12.46
C ARG A 227 20.93 -24.69 -12.69
N ARG A 228 19.60 -24.69 -12.49
CA ARG A 228 18.70 -25.83 -12.73
C ARG A 228 18.32 -26.00 -14.20
N GLY A 229 18.66 -25.06 -15.07
CA GLY A 229 18.16 -25.04 -16.46
C GLY A 229 16.67 -24.77 -16.57
N SER A 230 16.06 -24.17 -15.54
CA SER A 230 14.64 -23.81 -15.51
C SER A 230 14.31 -22.73 -16.54
N LYS A 231 13.18 -22.84 -17.22
CA LYS A 231 12.68 -21.79 -18.14
C LYS A 231 11.76 -20.79 -17.43
N ILE A 232 12.00 -20.54 -16.16
CA ILE A 232 11.29 -19.50 -15.40
C ILE A 232 12.08 -18.20 -15.48
N ARG A 233 11.34 -17.11 -15.72
CA ARG A 233 11.85 -15.74 -15.76
C ARG A 233 11.09 -14.86 -14.78
N ILE A 234 11.82 -14.12 -13.94
CA ILE A 234 11.24 -13.17 -13.00
C ILE A 234 11.16 -11.79 -13.69
N LEU A 235 9.98 -11.21 -13.72
CA LEU A 235 9.71 -9.87 -14.24
C LEU A 235 9.54 -8.91 -13.07
N CYS A 236 10.44 -7.93 -12.93
CA CYS A 236 10.40 -6.92 -11.85
C CYS A 236 9.87 -5.60 -12.42
N ALA A 237 8.62 -5.25 -12.09
CA ALA A 237 7.98 -4.01 -12.52
C ALA A 237 8.02 -2.95 -11.41
N GLY A 238 8.56 -1.79 -11.72
CA GLY A 238 8.69 -0.64 -10.83
C GLY A 238 10.02 0.08 -11.00
N SER A 239 10.13 1.25 -10.39
CA SER A 239 11.37 2.02 -10.26
C SER A 239 11.60 2.38 -8.79
N GLY A 240 12.75 2.93 -8.44
CA GLY A 240 13.00 3.30 -7.06
C GLY A 240 14.37 3.96 -6.85
N ASP A 241 15.07 3.52 -5.83
CA ASP A 241 16.39 4.03 -5.47
C ASP A 241 17.41 3.71 -6.57
N GLU A 242 18.08 4.75 -7.08
CA GLU A 242 19.02 4.61 -8.20
C GLU A 242 20.24 3.77 -7.82
N ASP A 243 20.82 3.98 -6.63
CA ASP A 243 21.99 3.25 -6.17
C ASP A 243 21.66 1.76 -5.98
N TYR A 244 20.51 1.48 -5.37
CA TYR A 244 20.05 0.09 -5.19
C TYR A 244 19.70 -0.57 -6.53
N THR A 245 19.09 0.16 -7.47
CA THR A 245 18.81 -0.32 -8.82
C THR A 245 20.10 -0.70 -9.54
N ALA A 246 21.12 0.16 -9.49
CA ALA A 246 22.42 -0.12 -10.10
C ALA A 246 23.08 -1.37 -9.49
N LEU A 247 22.92 -1.59 -8.16
CA LEU A 247 23.40 -2.82 -7.52
C LEU A 247 22.69 -4.07 -8.04
N VAL A 248 21.37 -4.02 -8.22
CA VAL A 248 20.58 -5.14 -8.76
C VAL A 248 20.97 -5.44 -10.21
N GLU A 249 21.08 -4.41 -11.05
CA GLU A 249 21.48 -4.54 -12.46
C GLU A 249 22.90 -5.10 -12.60
N LYS A 250 23.83 -4.65 -11.74
CA LYS A 250 25.18 -5.19 -11.68
C LYS A 250 25.18 -6.68 -11.32
N GLU A 251 24.40 -7.09 -10.30
CA GLU A 251 24.28 -8.52 -9.91
C GLU A 251 23.73 -9.37 -11.05
N ILE A 252 22.73 -8.85 -11.80
CA ILE A 252 22.18 -9.51 -12.98
C ILE A 252 23.24 -9.67 -14.07
N ALA A 253 24.03 -8.62 -14.33
CA ALA A 253 25.05 -8.63 -15.38
C ALA A 253 26.22 -9.56 -15.05
N ASP A 254 26.77 -9.43 -13.84
CA ASP A 254 27.93 -10.20 -13.38
C ASP A 254 27.66 -11.72 -13.39
N ASN A 255 26.41 -12.14 -13.14
CA ASN A 255 25.99 -13.54 -13.13
C ASN A 255 25.33 -14.00 -14.45
N GLY A 256 25.22 -13.14 -15.45
CA GLY A 256 24.62 -13.43 -16.76
C GLY A 256 23.15 -13.87 -16.65
N LEU A 257 22.35 -13.16 -15.86
CA LEU A 257 20.96 -13.54 -15.52
C LEU A 257 19.90 -12.87 -16.40
N GLN A 258 20.27 -12.16 -17.47
CA GLN A 258 19.39 -11.31 -18.27
C GLN A 258 18.16 -12.03 -18.84
N GLU A 259 18.23 -13.36 -19.04
CA GLU A 259 17.07 -14.16 -19.48
C GLU A 259 16.19 -14.61 -18.30
N HIS A 260 16.73 -14.71 -17.07
CA HIS A 260 16.03 -15.23 -15.90
C HIS A 260 15.45 -14.15 -14.99
N ILE A 261 15.90 -12.88 -15.13
CA ILE A 261 15.32 -11.74 -14.42
C ILE A 261 15.42 -10.49 -15.28
N LYS A 262 14.32 -9.76 -15.40
CA LYS A 262 14.23 -8.52 -16.19
C LYS A 262 13.68 -7.39 -15.35
N MET A 263 14.40 -6.27 -15.30
CA MET A 263 13.96 -5.02 -14.71
C MET A 263 13.15 -4.25 -15.76
N LEU A 264 11.84 -4.08 -15.54
CA LEU A 264 10.91 -3.52 -16.53
C LEU A 264 10.70 -2.01 -16.39
N GLY A 265 11.24 -1.40 -15.32
CA GLY A 265 10.91 -0.02 -14.98
C GLY A 265 9.43 0.16 -14.62
N VAL A 266 8.96 1.40 -14.66
CA VAL A 266 7.56 1.73 -14.36
C VAL A 266 6.65 1.21 -15.47
N ARG A 267 5.61 0.48 -15.10
CA ARG A 267 4.60 -0.09 -16.01
C ARG A 267 3.21 0.37 -15.59
N SER A 268 2.36 0.72 -16.55
CA SER A 268 0.94 1.06 -16.32
C SER A 268 0.00 -0.11 -16.57
N ASP A 269 0.49 -1.21 -17.16
CA ASP A 269 -0.23 -2.41 -17.58
C ASP A 269 0.01 -3.60 -16.64
N ILE A 270 0.02 -3.35 -15.34
CA ILE A 270 0.27 -4.39 -14.32
C ILE A 270 -0.74 -5.54 -14.41
N ASP A 271 -2.00 -5.24 -14.69
CA ASP A 271 -3.04 -6.23 -14.92
C ASP A 271 -2.74 -7.15 -16.12
N VAL A 272 -2.17 -6.60 -17.20
CA VAL A 272 -1.71 -7.40 -18.35
C VAL A 272 -0.53 -8.27 -17.97
N LEU A 273 0.46 -7.72 -17.25
CA LEU A 273 1.61 -8.49 -16.78
C LEU A 273 1.19 -9.63 -15.83
N MET A 274 0.21 -9.38 -14.94
CA MET A 274 -0.36 -10.42 -14.09
C MET A 274 -1.04 -11.53 -14.92
N ARG A 275 -1.78 -11.18 -15.99
CA ARG A 275 -2.36 -12.19 -16.88
C ARG A 275 -1.32 -13.02 -17.64
N LYS A 276 -0.19 -12.42 -18.00
CA LYS A 276 0.95 -13.08 -18.68
C LYS A 276 1.86 -13.88 -17.75
N SER A 277 1.63 -13.82 -16.45
CA SER A 277 2.44 -14.50 -15.46
C SER A 277 1.77 -15.74 -14.93
N SER A 278 2.57 -16.75 -14.55
CA SER A 278 2.09 -18.03 -13.97
C SER A 278 2.10 -18.00 -12.44
N ALA A 279 2.90 -17.10 -11.83
CA ALA A 279 2.96 -16.89 -10.39
C ALA A 279 3.38 -15.46 -10.06
N PHE A 280 3.19 -15.08 -8.81
CA PHE A 280 3.64 -13.81 -8.24
C PHE A 280 4.65 -14.09 -7.12
N VAL A 281 5.70 -13.24 -7.00
CA VAL A 281 6.71 -13.38 -5.95
C VAL A 281 6.93 -12.07 -5.21
N LEU A 282 6.97 -12.09 -3.87
CA LEU A 282 7.17 -10.90 -3.04
C LEU A 282 8.05 -11.21 -1.82
N PRO A 283 9.40 -11.14 -1.94
CA PRO A 283 10.32 -11.38 -0.84
C PRO A 283 10.59 -10.11 -0.02
N SER A 284 9.56 -9.31 0.24
CA SER A 284 9.68 -8.05 0.96
C SER A 284 10.11 -8.26 2.41
N GLN A 285 11.00 -7.38 2.90
CA GLN A 285 11.46 -7.42 4.29
C GLN A 285 10.36 -7.00 5.28
N TYR A 286 9.46 -6.12 4.87
CA TYR A 286 8.25 -5.75 5.62
C TYR A 286 7.23 -5.08 4.70
N GLU A 287 5.96 -5.19 5.04
CA GLU A 287 4.82 -4.52 4.39
C GLU A 287 3.76 -4.19 5.45
N GLY A 288 2.96 -3.18 5.18
CA GLY A 288 1.74 -2.94 5.97
C GLY A 288 0.64 -3.93 5.60
N MET A 289 0.06 -3.72 4.44
CA MET A 289 -0.80 -4.64 3.69
C MET A 289 -0.53 -4.38 2.21
N PRO A 290 0.26 -5.23 1.54
CA PRO A 290 0.72 -4.96 0.18
C PRO A 290 -0.42 -5.09 -0.83
N LEU A 291 -0.80 -3.99 -1.50
CA LEU A 291 -1.83 -3.96 -2.54
C LEU A 291 -1.54 -4.96 -3.65
N VAL A 292 -0.29 -5.07 -4.06
CA VAL A 292 0.15 -5.96 -5.13
C VAL A 292 -0.13 -7.45 -4.83
N MET A 293 -0.21 -7.84 -3.54
CA MET A 293 -0.64 -9.19 -3.15
C MET A 293 -2.14 -9.38 -3.34
N ILE A 294 -2.96 -8.35 -3.07
CA ILE A 294 -4.39 -8.38 -3.33
C ILE A 294 -4.63 -8.43 -4.86
N GLU A 295 -3.91 -7.61 -5.63
CA GLU A 295 -3.96 -7.58 -7.10
C GLU A 295 -3.59 -8.93 -7.72
N ALA A 296 -2.49 -9.54 -7.26
CA ALA A 296 -2.03 -10.85 -7.74
C ALA A 296 -3.07 -11.95 -7.45
N GLN A 297 -3.60 -12.01 -6.23
CA GLN A 297 -4.63 -12.98 -5.85
C GLN A 297 -5.97 -12.70 -6.55
N ALA A 298 -6.36 -11.44 -6.76
CA ALA A 298 -7.52 -11.06 -7.56
C ALA A 298 -7.37 -11.45 -9.04
N SER A 299 -6.13 -11.56 -9.53
CA SER A 299 -5.81 -12.14 -10.85
C SER A 299 -5.76 -13.68 -10.83
N GLY A 300 -5.98 -14.31 -9.67
CA GLY A 300 -5.88 -15.75 -9.46
C GLY A 300 -4.45 -16.30 -9.45
N LEU A 301 -3.44 -15.48 -9.39
CA LEU A 301 -2.06 -15.95 -9.39
C LEU A 301 -1.70 -16.66 -8.08
N PRO A 302 -1.05 -17.84 -8.17
CA PRO A 302 -0.35 -18.40 -7.04
C PRO A 302 0.78 -17.45 -6.61
N CYS A 303 0.91 -17.24 -5.30
CA CYS A 303 1.85 -16.29 -4.73
C CYS A 303 2.89 -16.98 -3.86
N VAL A 304 4.16 -16.60 -4.01
CA VAL A 304 5.25 -16.98 -3.10
C VAL A 304 5.73 -15.70 -2.40
N THR A 305 5.63 -15.65 -1.09
CA THR A 305 5.90 -14.40 -0.37
C THR A 305 6.64 -14.62 0.94
N ALA A 306 7.32 -13.55 1.42
CA ALA A 306 7.99 -13.58 2.70
C ALA A 306 6.98 -13.58 3.86
N ASP A 307 7.27 -14.33 4.93
CA ASP A 307 6.51 -14.34 6.18
C ASP A 307 6.94 -13.18 7.10
N THR A 308 6.74 -11.95 6.59
CA THR A 308 7.21 -10.71 7.23
C THR A 308 6.11 -9.66 7.40
N PHE A 309 4.88 -9.98 7.01
CA PHE A 309 3.73 -9.06 7.12
C PHE A 309 2.45 -9.84 7.44
N SER A 310 1.36 -9.12 7.66
CA SER A 310 0.10 -9.73 8.09
C SER A 310 -0.49 -10.70 7.06
N HIS A 311 -0.84 -11.91 7.51
CA HIS A 311 -1.53 -12.91 6.70
C HIS A 311 -2.99 -12.54 6.39
N GLU A 312 -3.52 -11.44 6.95
CA GLU A 312 -4.86 -10.92 6.63
C GLU A 312 -5.05 -10.62 5.13
N VAL A 313 -3.94 -10.41 4.40
CA VAL A 313 -3.93 -10.22 2.94
C VAL A 313 -4.18 -11.52 2.16
N ASP A 314 -3.99 -12.68 2.79
CA ASP A 314 -4.18 -13.99 2.15
C ASP A 314 -5.68 -14.22 1.88
N PHE A 315 -6.02 -14.67 0.68
CA PHE A 315 -7.40 -15.05 0.32
C PHE A 315 -7.80 -16.40 0.92
N GLU A 316 -6.86 -17.14 1.51
CA GLU A 316 -7.09 -18.43 2.17
C GLU A 316 -7.69 -19.51 1.23
N ILE A 317 -7.41 -19.40 -0.05
CA ILE A 317 -7.82 -20.35 -1.10
C ILE A 317 -6.68 -21.30 -1.52
N GLY A 318 -5.67 -21.46 -0.65
CA GLY A 318 -4.56 -22.38 -0.85
C GLY A 318 -3.58 -22.01 -1.97
N LYS A 319 -3.52 -20.72 -2.36
CA LYS A 319 -2.66 -20.22 -3.44
C LYS A 319 -1.51 -19.36 -2.97
N VAL A 320 -1.31 -19.19 -1.64
CA VAL A 320 -0.19 -18.43 -1.09
C VAL A 320 0.77 -19.35 -0.34
N ARG A 321 2.04 -19.29 -0.71
CA ARG A 321 3.14 -19.95 0.00
C ARG A 321 3.95 -18.90 0.76
N TRP A 322 3.91 -18.95 2.07
CA TRP A 322 4.69 -18.13 2.98
C TRP A 322 6.05 -18.77 3.26
N LEU A 323 7.14 -18.02 3.14
CA LEU A 323 8.50 -18.47 3.37
C LEU A 323 9.29 -17.49 4.24
N SER A 324 10.15 -17.99 5.10
CA SER A 324 11.12 -17.15 5.80
C SER A 324 12.14 -16.56 4.82
N LEU A 325 12.60 -15.35 5.06
CA LEU A 325 13.72 -14.75 4.35
C LEU A 325 15.08 -15.40 4.72
N GLU A 326 15.11 -16.17 5.80
CA GLU A 326 16.28 -16.99 6.20
C GLU A 326 16.42 -18.26 5.33
N GLU A 327 15.37 -18.63 4.58
CA GLU A 327 15.43 -19.76 3.66
C GLU A 327 16.35 -19.47 2.47
N THR A 328 16.95 -20.54 1.95
CA THR A 328 17.87 -20.43 0.81
C THR A 328 17.16 -20.06 -0.50
N ALA A 329 17.90 -19.51 -1.46
CA ALA A 329 17.36 -19.27 -2.80
C ALA A 329 16.84 -20.56 -3.47
N ALA A 330 17.39 -21.73 -3.10
CA ALA A 330 16.93 -23.02 -3.60
C ALA A 330 15.50 -23.35 -3.12
N VAL A 331 15.19 -23.13 -1.85
CA VAL A 331 13.84 -23.35 -1.29
C VAL A 331 12.82 -22.39 -1.93
N TRP A 332 13.22 -21.14 -2.16
CA TRP A 332 12.37 -20.17 -2.87
C TRP A 332 12.15 -20.55 -4.34
N ALA A 333 13.21 -21.06 -5.02
CA ALA A 333 13.08 -21.55 -6.39
C ALA A 333 12.12 -22.75 -6.48
N ASP A 334 12.22 -23.74 -5.55
CA ASP A 334 11.28 -24.87 -5.47
C ASP A 334 9.82 -24.39 -5.32
N ALA A 335 9.59 -23.43 -4.43
CA ALA A 335 8.25 -22.87 -4.19
C ALA A 335 7.72 -22.12 -5.43
N ILE A 336 8.57 -21.37 -6.12
CA ILE A 336 8.22 -20.65 -7.35
C ILE A 336 7.89 -21.63 -8.48
N GLU A 337 8.69 -22.68 -8.67
CA GLU A 337 8.43 -23.72 -9.67
C GLU A 337 7.09 -24.45 -9.39
N ALA A 338 6.85 -24.80 -8.13
CA ALA A 338 5.58 -25.40 -7.71
C ALA A 338 4.38 -24.47 -7.90
N ALA A 339 4.52 -23.20 -7.52
CA ALA A 339 3.48 -22.18 -7.71
C ALA A 339 3.15 -22.00 -9.19
N ALA A 340 4.17 -21.82 -10.04
CA ALA A 340 4.01 -21.65 -11.48
C ALA A 340 3.31 -22.85 -12.16
N ALA A 341 3.52 -24.06 -11.65
CA ALA A 341 2.91 -25.29 -12.14
C ALA A 341 1.47 -25.51 -11.62
N SER A 342 1.06 -24.87 -10.50
CA SER A 342 -0.22 -25.14 -9.82
C SER A 342 -1.43 -24.53 -10.50
N GLY A 343 -1.25 -23.69 -11.52
CA GLY A 343 -2.31 -22.96 -12.21
C GLY A 343 -3.02 -21.93 -11.33
N ARG A 344 -3.87 -21.13 -11.97
CA ARG A 344 -4.63 -20.07 -11.31
C ARG A 344 -5.70 -20.61 -10.38
N ALA A 345 -6.11 -19.81 -9.41
CA ALA A 345 -7.27 -20.05 -8.58
C ALA A 345 -8.57 -20.08 -9.43
N ASP A 346 -9.62 -20.69 -8.89
CA ASP A 346 -10.95 -20.57 -9.49
C ASP A 346 -11.49 -19.14 -9.32
N LYS A 347 -12.08 -18.58 -10.38
CA LYS A 347 -12.61 -17.22 -10.36
C LYS A 347 -13.72 -17.04 -9.32
N ALA A 348 -14.57 -18.04 -9.11
CA ALA A 348 -15.68 -17.94 -8.16
C ALA A 348 -15.15 -17.85 -6.72
N ASP A 349 -14.10 -18.60 -6.38
CA ASP A 349 -13.45 -18.49 -5.06
C ASP A 349 -12.82 -17.12 -4.85
N VAL A 350 -12.16 -16.59 -5.88
CA VAL A 350 -11.55 -15.24 -5.81
C VAL A 350 -12.63 -14.18 -5.59
N VAL A 351 -13.71 -14.18 -6.35
CA VAL A 351 -14.82 -13.23 -6.23
C VAL A 351 -15.43 -13.30 -4.82
N ARG A 352 -15.72 -14.51 -4.33
CA ARG A 352 -16.26 -14.71 -2.98
C ARG A 352 -15.37 -14.06 -1.91
N VAL A 353 -14.06 -14.28 -1.94
CA VAL A 353 -13.15 -13.72 -0.94
C VAL A 353 -13.02 -12.20 -1.06
N VAL A 354 -12.99 -11.66 -2.27
CA VAL A 354 -12.97 -10.22 -2.50
C VAL A 354 -14.18 -9.55 -1.83
N GLU A 355 -15.37 -10.16 -1.95
CA GLU A 355 -16.60 -9.67 -1.32
C GLU A 355 -16.56 -9.82 0.21
N GLU A 356 -16.17 -10.99 0.73
CA GLU A 356 -16.10 -11.29 2.17
C GLU A 356 -15.11 -10.38 2.89
N LYS A 357 -13.89 -10.23 2.35
CA LYS A 357 -12.81 -9.40 2.95
C LYS A 357 -12.91 -7.91 2.55
N LYS A 358 -13.85 -7.57 1.66
CA LYS A 358 -14.08 -6.19 1.18
C LYS A 358 -12.86 -5.56 0.53
N PHE A 359 -12.15 -6.33 -0.28
CA PHE A 359 -10.94 -5.88 -0.98
C PHE A 359 -11.21 -5.06 -2.25
N ASP A 360 -12.47 -4.83 -2.62
CA ASP A 360 -12.83 -3.96 -3.74
C ASP A 360 -12.84 -2.48 -3.36
N SER A 361 -12.35 -1.63 -4.24
CA SER A 361 -12.21 -0.19 -4.02
C SER A 361 -13.55 0.53 -3.75
N ARG A 362 -14.65 0.04 -4.32
CA ARG A 362 -16.00 0.59 -4.06
C ARG A 362 -16.47 0.26 -2.66
N MET A 363 -16.22 -0.98 -2.20
CA MET A 363 -16.54 -1.40 -0.83
C MET A 363 -15.72 -0.63 0.20
N PHE A 364 -14.42 -0.44 -0.06
CA PHE A 364 -13.55 0.38 0.78
C PHE A 364 -14.06 1.82 0.92
N ALA A 365 -14.40 2.45 -0.22
CA ALA A 365 -14.96 3.80 -0.20
C ALA A 365 -16.28 3.86 0.57
N GLY A 366 -17.18 2.87 0.37
CA GLY A 366 -18.44 2.75 1.11
C GLY A 366 -18.22 2.72 2.62
N ILE A 367 -17.32 1.84 3.10
CA ILE A 367 -16.97 1.74 4.54
C ILE A 367 -16.50 3.10 5.10
N LEU A 368 -15.62 3.80 4.39
CA LEU A 368 -15.14 5.10 4.86
C LEU A 368 -16.24 6.17 4.85
N CYS A 369 -17.09 6.18 3.82
CA CYS A 369 -18.22 7.10 3.72
C CYS A 369 -19.23 6.87 4.88
N ASP A 370 -19.56 5.62 5.18
CA ASP A 370 -20.44 5.27 6.30
C ASP A 370 -19.84 5.74 7.64
N LEU A 371 -18.54 5.51 7.88
CA LEU A 371 -17.85 5.99 9.07
C LEU A 371 -17.82 7.52 9.18
N TYR A 372 -17.75 8.24 8.05
CA TYR A 372 -17.84 9.71 8.03
C TYR A 372 -19.25 10.20 8.33
N GLU A 373 -20.29 9.57 7.75
CA GLU A 373 -21.70 9.89 8.02
C GLU A 373 -22.04 9.65 9.51
N GLU A 374 -21.59 8.54 10.09
CA GLU A 374 -21.73 8.26 11.52
C GLU A 374 -21.13 9.39 12.39
N ALA A 375 -19.90 9.82 12.08
CA ALA A 375 -19.18 10.82 12.87
C ALA A 375 -19.75 12.25 12.75
N VAL A 376 -20.52 12.54 11.72
CA VAL A 376 -21.20 13.86 11.53
C VAL A 376 -22.62 13.83 12.09
N GLY A 377 -23.23 12.65 12.19
CA GLY A 377 -24.56 12.45 12.76
C GLY A 377 -24.59 12.35 14.30
N GLU A 378 -23.41 12.11 14.92
CA GLU A 378 -23.21 12.16 16.38
C GLU A 378 -22.93 13.61 16.84
#